data_c4bce64748d7fc121a4beec09a46d578
#
_entry.id   c4bce64748d7fc121a4beec09a46d578
#
_cell.length_a   1.000
_cell.length_b   1.000
_cell.length_c   1.000
_cell.angle_alpha   90.00
_cell.angle_beta   90.00
_cell.angle_gamma   90.00
#
_symmetry.space_group_name_H-M   'P 1'
#
loop_
_entity.id
_entity.type
_entity.pdbx_description
1 polymer ?
#
loop_
_entity_poly.entity_id
_entity_poly.type
_entity_poly.pdbx_seq_one_letter_code
_entity_poly.pdbx_strand_id
1 'polypeptide(L)'
;MSSASSERFRRRLRLLPLALLALFLAWFVPWVLTLYLGVLVYFPYKPDGKSRYVRVTGPVAALFGADWTPRSEIPKACVAAVVAGEDARFFEHRGVDWESVRLSYRVNEKAGRPKRGGSTITQQLVKNTFLSRKRSYVRKARELVGALLLDLTMSKESQLTWYLNVVEFGPNVYGIERAAQYYFKKGAAKLTPSECVQLAVILPRPNRWNRSLVTRRYAPFFQRRYRTICNRIRILGLLEDADMRLARTQAPFPVGEAPLLSAPQLRESETLPPHEEGR
;
A
#
# COMPACT_ATOMS: atom_id res chain seq x y z
N MET A 1 -51.27 -12.14 34.15
CA MET A 1 -49.94 -12.57 33.60
C MET A 1 -48.87 -11.63 34.13
N SER A 2 -47.97 -12.17 34.88
CA SER A 2 -47.32 -11.59 36.06
C SER A 2 -46.22 -10.57 35.80
N SER A 3 -46.09 -9.57 36.69
CA SER A 3 -45.00 -8.57 36.74
C SER A 3 -43.59 -9.17 36.65
N ALA A 4 -43.42 -10.39 37.15
CA ALA A 4 -42.19 -11.15 37.13
C ALA A 4 -41.68 -11.55 35.73
N SER A 5 -42.54 -11.64 34.71
CA SER A 5 -42.15 -11.94 33.34
C SER A 5 -41.61 -10.69 32.63
N SER A 6 -42.19 -9.53 32.90
CA SER A 6 -41.77 -8.24 32.35
C SER A 6 -40.44 -7.77 32.93
N GLU A 7 -40.17 -8.02 34.19
CA GLU A 7 -38.89 -7.71 34.84
C GLU A 7 -37.74 -8.59 34.31
N ARG A 8 -37.98 -9.88 34.11
CA ARG A 8 -37.04 -10.80 33.51
C ARG A 8 -36.71 -10.43 32.08
N PHE A 9 -37.70 -9.99 31.30
CA PHE A 9 -37.48 -9.51 29.93
C PHE A 9 -36.66 -8.21 29.92
N ARG A 10 -36.99 -7.22 30.76
CA ARG A 10 -36.22 -5.97 30.87
C ARG A 10 -34.78 -6.21 31.34
N ARG A 11 -34.55 -7.15 32.24
CA ARG A 11 -33.21 -7.53 32.72
C ARG A 11 -32.38 -8.18 31.58
N ARG A 12 -33.00 -9.06 30.78
CA ARG A 12 -32.36 -9.67 29.61
C ARG A 12 -32.00 -8.62 28.54
N LEU A 13 -32.88 -7.65 28.31
CA LEU A 13 -32.65 -6.56 27.37
C LEU A 13 -31.48 -5.67 27.79
N ARG A 14 -31.31 -5.43 29.10
CA ARG A 14 -30.17 -4.67 29.65
C ARG A 14 -28.84 -5.43 29.55
N LEU A 15 -28.86 -6.76 29.57
CA LEU A 15 -27.66 -7.60 29.46
C LEU A 15 -27.27 -7.87 28.00
N LEU A 16 -28.19 -7.68 27.05
CA LEU A 16 -27.92 -7.92 25.63
C LEU A 16 -26.71 -7.16 25.06
N PRO A 17 -26.54 -5.83 25.31
CA PRO A 17 -25.39 -5.09 24.82
C PRO A 17 -24.07 -5.57 25.46
N LEU A 18 -24.08 -5.99 26.72
CA LEU A 18 -22.92 -6.57 27.39
C LEU A 18 -22.56 -7.93 26.81
N ALA A 19 -23.54 -8.78 26.51
CA ALA A 19 -23.32 -10.06 25.86
C ALA A 19 -22.77 -9.89 24.43
N LEU A 20 -23.30 -8.94 23.66
CA LEU A 20 -22.81 -8.61 22.32
C LEU A 20 -21.39 -8.04 22.37
N LEU A 21 -21.09 -7.20 23.35
CA LEU A 21 -19.73 -6.68 23.58
C LEU A 21 -18.77 -7.81 23.95
N ALA A 22 -19.18 -8.72 24.84
CA ALA A 22 -18.36 -9.87 25.23
C ALA A 22 -18.08 -10.80 24.04
N LEU A 23 -19.07 -11.09 23.21
CA LEU A 23 -18.91 -11.87 21.98
C LEU A 23 -18.00 -11.15 20.98
N PHE A 24 -18.16 -9.86 20.83
CA PHE A 24 -17.28 -9.05 19.99
C PHE A 24 -15.83 -9.10 20.49
N LEU A 25 -15.60 -8.89 21.77
CA LEU A 25 -14.27 -8.94 22.38
C LEU A 25 -13.66 -10.35 22.28
N ALA A 26 -14.42 -11.40 22.55
CA ALA A 26 -13.97 -12.78 22.43
C ALA A 26 -13.55 -13.15 20.99
N TRP A 27 -14.17 -12.54 20.00
CA TRP A 27 -13.82 -12.73 18.59
C TRP A 27 -12.67 -11.81 18.14
N PHE A 28 -12.68 -10.56 18.62
CA PHE A 28 -11.76 -9.51 18.17
C PHE A 28 -10.40 -9.55 18.87
N VAL A 29 -10.38 -9.79 20.20
CA VAL A 29 -9.15 -9.80 21.00
C VAL A 29 -8.15 -10.86 20.55
N PRO A 30 -8.50 -12.14 20.30
CA PRO A 30 -7.57 -13.13 19.80
C PRO A 30 -6.97 -12.75 18.44
N TRP A 31 -7.77 -12.12 17.58
CA TRP A 31 -7.28 -11.67 16.28
C TRP A 31 -6.29 -10.49 16.41
N VAL A 32 -6.61 -9.52 17.27
CA VAL A 32 -5.69 -8.40 17.58
C VAL A 32 -4.40 -8.92 18.21
N LEU A 33 -4.52 -9.87 19.14
CA LEU A 33 -3.37 -10.50 19.79
C LEU A 33 -2.50 -11.26 18.78
N THR A 34 -3.11 -12.00 17.86
CA THR A 34 -2.39 -12.70 16.78
C THR A 34 -1.67 -11.71 15.87
N LEU A 35 -2.31 -10.60 15.53
CA LEU A 35 -1.70 -9.55 14.72
C LEU A 35 -0.57 -8.86 15.48
N TYR A 36 -0.77 -8.56 16.76
CA TYR A 36 0.24 -7.95 17.62
C TYR A 36 1.45 -8.88 17.85
N LEU A 37 1.22 -10.15 18.15
CA LEU A 37 2.28 -11.15 18.26
C LEU A 37 2.98 -11.37 16.93
N GLY A 38 2.24 -11.37 15.82
CA GLY A 38 2.80 -11.41 14.48
C GLY A 38 3.73 -10.22 14.23
N VAL A 39 3.29 -9.01 14.55
CA VAL A 39 4.12 -7.80 14.45
C VAL A 39 5.35 -7.88 15.37
N LEU A 40 5.18 -8.27 16.64
CA LEU A 40 6.29 -8.37 17.60
C LEU A 40 7.29 -9.47 17.26
N VAL A 41 6.81 -10.61 16.78
CA VAL A 41 7.66 -11.78 16.50
C VAL A 41 8.31 -11.68 15.12
N TYR A 42 7.63 -11.15 14.13
CA TYR A 42 8.09 -11.15 12.74
C TYR A 42 8.75 -9.85 12.29
N PHE A 43 8.32 -8.69 12.79
CA PHE A 43 8.84 -7.40 12.36
C PHE A 43 10.14 -6.91 13.03
N PRO A 44 10.49 -7.28 14.28
CA PRO A 44 11.80 -6.91 14.85
C PRO A 44 12.97 -7.74 14.28
N TYR A 45 12.69 -8.84 13.62
CA TYR A 45 13.74 -9.67 13.05
C TYR A 45 14.33 -8.97 11.82
N LYS A 46 15.48 -8.30 12.01
CA LYS A 46 16.33 -7.90 10.89
C LYS A 46 16.84 -9.17 10.23
N PRO A 47 16.49 -9.48 9.00
CA PRO A 47 17.25 -10.45 8.24
C PRO A 47 18.66 -9.87 8.13
N ASP A 48 19.64 -10.54 8.71
CA ASP A 48 21.04 -10.20 8.56
C ASP A 48 21.46 -10.54 7.14
N GLY A 49 21.28 -9.87 6.15
CA GLY A 49 21.64 -10.04 4.72
C GLY A 49 22.21 -11.40 4.26
N LYS A 50 22.40 -12.35 5.15
CA LYS A 50 22.96 -13.70 4.94
C LYS A 50 22.05 -14.83 5.41
N SER A 51 21.08 -14.58 6.29
CA SER A 51 20.20 -15.64 6.76
C SER A 51 19.01 -15.81 5.82
N ARG A 52 18.93 -17.00 5.27
CA ARG A 52 17.75 -17.49 4.60
C ARG A 52 16.59 -17.46 5.57
N TYR A 53 15.78 -16.44 5.50
CA TYR A 53 14.38 -16.38 5.91
C TYR A 53 14.00 -16.98 7.25
N VAL A 54 13.46 -16.12 8.09
CA VAL A 54 12.49 -16.55 9.07
C VAL A 54 11.48 -17.42 8.34
N ARG A 55 11.42 -18.68 8.76
CA ARG A 55 10.45 -19.64 8.22
C ARG A 55 9.08 -19.23 8.70
N VAL A 56 8.48 -18.27 8.01
CA VAL A 56 7.11 -17.87 8.21
C VAL A 56 6.27 -19.00 7.65
N THR A 57 5.60 -19.76 8.50
CA THR A 57 4.72 -20.85 8.08
C THR A 57 3.38 -20.27 7.61
N GLY A 58 2.86 -20.77 6.51
CA GLY A 58 1.57 -20.37 5.95
C GLY A 58 1.66 -19.47 4.70
N PRO A 59 0.56 -18.85 4.27
CA PRO A 59 0.52 -18.05 3.03
C PRO A 59 1.47 -16.85 3.03
N VAL A 60 1.94 -16.42 4.20
CA VAL A 60 2.94 -15.36 4.34
C VAL A 60 4.35 -15.87 4.00
N ALA A 61 4.67 -17.15 4.25
CA ALA A 61 5.98 -17.72 3.90
C ALA A 61 6.28 -17.72 2.41
N ALA A 62 5.25 -17.80 1.57
CA ALA A 62 5.37 -17.68 0.13
C ALA A 62 5.69 -16.25 -0.35
N LEU A 63 5.48 -15.26 0.52
CA LEU A 63 5.75 -13.84 0.23
C LEU A 63 7.20 -13.45 0.53
N PHE A 64 7.84 -14.13 1.48
CA PHE A 64 9.22 -13.87 1.88
C PHE A 64 10.19 -14.87 1.24
N GLY A 65 10.15 -14.98 -0.06
CA GLY A 65 11.18 -15.72 -0.80
C GLY A 65 12.55 -15.03 -0.72
N ALA A 66 13.61 -15.70 -1.14
CA ALA A 66 15.03 -15.45 -0.90
C ALA A 66 15.62 -14.04 -1.13
N ASP A 67 14.85 -13.01 -1.41
CA ASP A 67 15.35 -11.77 -1.97
C ASP A 67 14.96 -10.53 -1.15
N TRP A 68 15.22 -10.57 0.17
CA TRP A 68 15.02 -9.39 1.04
C TRP A 68 16.08 -8.34 0.76
N THR A 69 15.63 -7.13 0.46
CA THR A 69 16.50 -5.96 0.30
C THR A 69 16.45 -5.11 1.56
N PRO A 70 17.58 -4.93 2.28
CA PRO A 70 17.63 -4.05 3.45
C PRO A 70 17.40 -2.58 3.04
N ARG A 71 16.94 -1.74 3.98
CA ARG A 71 16.63 -0.33 3.71
C ARG A 71 17.80 0.44 3.09
N SER A 72 19.03 0.13 3.52
CA SER A 72 20.25 0.75 3.00
C SER A 72 20.53 0.47 1.53
N GLU A 73 20.00 -0.63 0.99
CA GLU A 73 20.15 -1.03 -0.40
C GLU A 73 18.96 -0.64 -1.29
N ILE A 74 17.86 -0.15 -0.68
CA ILE A 74 16.73 0.39 -1.45
C ILE A 74 17.03 1.83 -1.82
N PRO A 75 17.11 2.19 -3.12
CA PRO A 75 17.36 3.55 -3.55
C PRO A 75 16.30 4.53 -2.99
N LYS A 76 16.75 5.71 -2.57
CA LYS A 76 15.85 6.79 -2.11
C LYS A 76 14.77 7.10 -3.15
N ALA A 77 15.12 7.05 -4.42
CA ALA A 77 14.20 7.27 -5.53
C ALA A 77 13.03 6.27 -5.55
N CYS A 78 13.27 5.00 -5.19
CA CYS A 78 12.20 4.01 -5.14
C CYS A 78 11.23 4.28 -3.97
N VAL A 79 11.75 4.67 -2.81
CA VAL A 79 10.92 5.10 -1.67
C VAL A 79 10.08 6.32 -2.05
N ALA A 80 10.72 7.35 -2.61
CA ALA A 80 10.05 8.57 -3.04
C ALA A 80 8.95 8.30 -4.08
N ALA A 81 9.23 7.44 -5.07
CA ALA A 81 8.27 7.08 -6.11
C ALA A 81 7.05 6.35 -5.55
N VAL A 82 7.27 5.44 -4.60
CA VAL A 82 6.18 4.69 -3.96
C VAL A 82 5.34 5.59 -3.06
N VAL A 83 5.97 6.42 -2.23
CA VAL A 83 5.25 7.40 -1.39
C VAL A 83 4.43 8.35 -2.26
N ALA A 84 5.04 8.96 -3.26
CA ALA A 84 4.34 9.87 -4.17
C ALA A 84 3.22 9.20 -4.98
N GLY A 85 3.39 7.91 -5.31
CA GLY A 85 2.44 7.15 -6.13
C GLY A 85 1.27 6.58 -5.35
N GLU A 86 1.49 6.10 -4.14
CA GLU A 86 0.51 5.34 -3.37
C GLU A 86 -0.03 6.09 -2.15
N ASP A 87 0.79 6.94 -1.52
CA ASP A 87 0.45 7.54 -0.23
C ASP A 87 1.27 8.82 0.01
N ALA A 88 0.92 9.89 -0.68
CA ALA A 88 1.67 11.14 -0.67
C ALA A 88 1.81 11.78 0.73
N ARG A 89 0.94 11.43 1.66
CA ARG A 89 0.93 11.90 3.06
C ARG A 89 1.37 10.83 4.05
N PHE A 90 2.12 9.83 3.60
CA PHE A 90 2.52 8.66 4.39
C PHE A 90 3.18 9.03 5.73
N PHE A 91 4.00 10.06 5.76
CA PHE A 91 4.70 10.51 6.96
C PHE A 91 3.85 11.39 7.89
N GLU A 92 2.67 11.85 7.44
CA GLU A 92 1.81 12.78 8.18
C GLU A 92 0.72 12.07 8.98
N HIS A 93 0.21 10.92 8.49
CA HIS A 93 -0.89 10.23 9.14
C HIS A 93 -0.44 9.06 10.02
N ARG A 94 -1.33 8.59 10.89
CA ARG A 94 -1.15 7.46 11.81
C ARG A 94 -1.81 6.19 11.28
N GLY A 95 -1.15 5.52 10.33
CA GLY A 95 -1.63 4.27 9.71
C GLY A 95 -2.79 4.44 8.71
N VAL A 96 -3.69 5.39 8.94
CA VAL A 96 -4.86 5.69 8.09
C VAL A 96 -4.90 7.17 7.76
N ASP A 97 -5.03 7.51 6.48
CA ASP A 97 -5.28 8.89 6.03
C ASP A 97 -6.79 9.13 5.90
N TRP A 98 -7.39 9.65 6.98
CA TRP A 98 -8.82 9.93 7.04
C TRP A 98 -9.27 11.00 6.04
N GLU A 99 -8.41 11.96 5.72
CA GLU A 99 -8.69 12.98 4.73
C GLU A 99 -8.76 12.40 3.32
N SER A 100 -7.80 11.55 2.96
CA SER A 100 -7.82 10.82 1.69
C SER A 100 -9.00 9.86 1.58
N VAL A 101 -9.39 9.21 2.68
CA VAL A 101 -10.62 8.37 2.73
C VAL A 101 -11.85 9.22 2.44
N ARG A 102 -12.01 10.36 3.13
CA ARG A 102 -13.15 11.28 2.93
C ARG A 102 -13.19 11.83 1.49
N LEU A 103 -12.05 12.23 0.97
CA LEU A 103 -11.94 12.74 -0.40
C LEU A 103 -12.28 11.65 -1.42
N SER A 104 -11.78 10.44 -1.22
CA SER A 104 -12.07 9.30 -2.09
C SER A 104 -13.57 8.95 -2.09
N TYR A 105 -14.21 9.00 -0.92
CA TYR A 105 -15.66 8.81 -0.82
C TYR A 105 -16.42 9.84 -1.67
N ARG A 106 -16.13 11.13 -1.49
CA ARG A 106 -16.79 12.21 -2.25
C ARG A 106 -16.59 12.09 -3.75
N VAL A 107 -15.37 11.76 -4.19
CA VAL A 107 -15.04 11.59 -5.62
C VAL A 107 -15.77 10.39 -6.22
N ASN A 108 -15.82 9.29 -5.49
CA ASN A 108 -16.48 8.07 -5.95
C ASN A 108 -18.01 8.22 -5.99
N GLU A 109 -18.59 8.89 -4.99
CA GLU A 109 -20.00 9.22 -4.93
C GLU A 109 -20.43 10.09 -6.14
N LYS A 110 -19.72 11.20 -6.39
CA LYS A 110 -19.98 12.07 -7.55
C LYS A 110 -19.80 11.33 -8.89
N ALA A 111 -18.91 10.38 -8.97
CA ALA A 111 -18.65 9.62 -10.18
C ALA A 111 -19.58 8.41 -10.37
N GLY A 112 -20.39 8.04 -9.36
CA GLY A 112 -21.25 6.84 -9.37
C GLY A 112 -20.48 5.52 -9.48
N ARG A 113 -19.14 5.56 -9.34
CA ARG A 113 -18.24 4.38 -9.48
C ARG A 113 -16.92 4.59 -8.75
N PRO A 114 -16.19 3.50 -8.38
CA PRO A 114 -14.86 3.62 -7.80
C PRO A 114 -13.88 4.28 -8.79
N LYS A 115 -13.54 5.54 -8.53
CA LYS A 115 -12.62 6.34 -9.33
C LYS A 115 -11.31 6.63 -8.60
N ARG A 116 -11.35 6.74 -7.27
CA ARG A 116 -10.21 7.03 -6.41
C ARG A 116 -10.09 6.01 -5.29
N GLY A 117 -8.86 5.57 -4.99
CA GLY A 117 -8.52 4.80 -3.79
C GLY A 117 -8.06 5.71 -2.65
N GLY A 118 -8.36 5.32 -1.42
CA GLY A 118 -7.93 6.03 -0.21
C GLY A 118 -7.21 5.11 0.78
N SER A 119 -6.61 4.02 0.32
CA SER A 119 -5.85 3.11 1.19
C SER A 119 -4.40 3.55 1.27
N THR A 120 -3.87 3.60 2.50
CA THR A 120 -2.48 3.97 2.79
C THR A 120 -1.51 2.81 2.52
N ILE A 121 -0.20 3.11 2.46
CA ILE A 121 0.86 2.09 2.40
C ILE A 121 0.76 1.15 3.61
N THR A 122 0.50 1.68 4.82
CA THR A 122 0.31 0.88 6.03
C THR A 122 -0.86 -0.11 5.89
N GLN A 123 -2.00 0.34 5.37
CA GLN A 123 -3.15 -0.53 5.11
C GLN A 123 -2.84 -1.59 4.04
N GLN A 124 -2.11 -1.22 2.99
CA GLN A 124 -1.68 -2.16 1.96
C GLN A 124 -0.70 -3.19 2.51
N LEU A 125 0.23 -2.78 3.40
CA LEU A 125 1.16 -3.68 4.06
C LEU A 125 0.40 -4.72 4.89
N VAL A 126 -0.52 -4.29 5.77
CA VAL A 126 -1.37 -5.21 6.55
C VAL A 126 -2.16 -6.14 5.66
N LYS A 127 -2.79 -5.62 4.61
CA LYS A 127 -3.56 -6.42 3.66
C LYS A 127 -2.71 -7.50 3.00
N ASN A 128 -1.51 -7.16 2.54
CA ASN A 128 -0.64 -8.07 1.79
C ASN A 128 0.02 -9.12 2.69
N THR A 129 0.22 -8.81 3.97
CA THR A 129 0.97 -9.65 4.91
C THR A 129 0.07 -10.57 5.73
N PHE A 130 -1.05 -10.04 6.24
CA PHE A 130 -1.86 -10.71 7.28
C PHE A 130 -3.27 -11.10 6.84
N LEU A 131 -3.76 -10.59 5.71
CA LEU A 131 -5.15 -10.77 5.35
C LEU A 131 -5.34 -11.62 4.09
N SER A 132 -6.46 -12.36 4.06
CA SER A 132 -6.84 -13.14 2.88
C SER A 132 -7.18 -12.25 1.68
N ARG A 133 -7.06 -12.79 0.46
CA ARG A 133 -7.42 -12.09 -0.78
C ARG A 133 -8.94 -11.91 -0.98
N LYS A 134 -9.79 -12.60 -0.19
CA LYS A 134 -11.25 -12.47 -0.29
C LYS A 134 -11.69 -11.06 0.12
N ARG A 135 -12.47 -10.41 -0.72
CA ARG A 135 -13.02 -9.08 -0.45
C ARG A 135 -14.23 -9.20 0.47
N SER A 136 -14.19 -8.53 1.62
CA SER A 136 -15.33 -8.39 2.55
C SER A 136 -15.16 -7.13 3.40
N TYR A 137 -16.27 -6.63 3.91
CA TYR A 137 -16.25 -5.50 4.85
C TYR A 137 -15.49 -5.83 6.13
N VAL A 138 -15.66 -7.06 6.64
CA VAL A 138 -14.93 -7.57 7.82
C VAL A 138 -13.41 -7.53 7.57
N ARG A 139 -12.97 -7.99 6.42
CA ARG A 139 -11.55 -7.91 6.05
C ARG A 139 -11.08 -6.44 6.00
N LYS A 140 -11.91 -5.53 5.47
CA LYS A 140 -11.56 -4.09 5.41
C LYS A 140 -11.49 -3.46 6.80
N ALA A 141 -12.38 -3.83 7.72
CA ALA A 141 -12.30 -3.41 9.12
C ALA A 141 -11.01 -3.92 9.79
N ARG A 142 -10.65 -5.20 9.58
CA ARG A 142 -9.39 -5.77 10.07
C ARG A 142 -8.17 -5.04 9.51
N GLU A 143 -8.18 -4.70 8.22
CA GLU A 143 -7.13 -3.92 7.57
C GLU A 143 -6.96 -2.55 8.24
N LEU A 144 -8.06 -1.88 8.56
CA LEU A 144 -8.05 -0.58 9.21
C LEU A 144 -7.42 -0.67 10.62
N VAL A 145 -7.94 -1.59 11.44
CA VAL A 145 -7.42 -1.78 12.81
C VAL A 145 -5.96 -2.23 12.78
N GLY A 146 -5.62 -3.16 11.89
CA GLY A 146 -4.25 -3.60 11.70
C GLY A 146 -3.30 -2.48 11.31
N ALA A 147 -3.75 -1.55 10.47
CA ALA A 147 -2.95 -0.39 10.08
C ALA A 147 -2.68 0.57 11.24
N LEU A 148 -3.67 0.80 12.12
CA LEU A 148 -3.50 1.61 13.32
C LEU A 148 -2.51 0.95 14.30
N LEU A 149 -2.66 -0.36 14.54
CA LEU A 149 -1.75 -1.11 15.41
C LEU A 149 -0.33 -1.17 14.86
N LEU A 150 -0.19 -1.39 13.56
CA LEU A 150 1.13 -1.44 12.91
C LEU A 150 1.85 -0.11 13.03
N ASP A 151 1.14 1.00 12.87
CA ASP A 151 1.72 2.33 12.96
C ASP A 151 2.13 2.71 14.40
N LEU A 152 1.46 2.15 15.41
CA LEU A 152 1.85 2.32 16.82
C LEU A 152 3.12 1.54 17.18
N THR A 153 3.41 0.45 16.49
CA THR A 153 4.47 -0.51 16.86
C THR A 153 5.67 -0.49 15.92
N MET A 154 5.55 0.15 14.74
CA MET A 154 6.56 0.12 13.70
C MET A 154 6.83 1.50 13.12
N SER A 155 8.10 1.89 13.00
CA SER A 155 8.48 3.15 12.37
C SER A 155 8.07 3.21 10.89
N LYS A 156 7.81 4.40 10.36
CA LYS A 156 7.49 4.62 8.95
C LYS A 156 8.54 4.06 7.99
N GLU A 157 9.81 4.23 8.32
CA GLU A 157 10.93 3.68 7.54
C GLU A 157 10.89 2.15 7.48
N SER A 158 10.60 1.51 8.61
CA SER A 158 10.44 0.05 8.66
C SER A 158 9.23 -0.41 7.86
N GLN A 159 8.09 0.30 7.96
CA GLN A 159 6.89 0.00 7.18
C GLN A 159 7.16 0.06 5.66
N LEU A 160 7.88 1.09 5.19
CA LEU A 160 8.28 1.21 3.78
C LEU A 160 9.21 0.09 3.33
N THR A 161 10.19 -0.25 4.17
CA THR A 161 11.12 -1.35 3.88
C THR A 161 10.37 -2.66 3.72
N TRP A 162 9.46 -2.97 4.65
CA TRP A 162 8.62 -4.16 4.56
C TRP A 162 7.69 -4.11 3.36
N TYR A 163 7.03 -2.98 3.13
CA TYR A 163 6.14 -2.81 1.98
C TYR A 163 6.84 -3.11 0.66
N LEU A 164 8.00 -2.51 0.43
CA LEU A 164 8.78 -2.71 -0.80
C LEU A 164 9.27 -4.15 -0.98
N ASN A 165 9.48 -4.87 0.11
CA ASN A 165 9.89 -6.28 0.07
C ASN A 165 8.72 -7.26 -0.11
N VAL A 166 7.47 -6.88 0.17
CA VAL A 166 6.32 -7.82 0.13
C VAL A 166 5.29 -7.48 -0.93
N VAL A 167 5.28 -6.25 -1.45
CA VAL A 167 4.26 -5.84 -2.42
C VAL A 167 4.41 -6.58 -3.74
N GLU A 168 3.27 -6.90 -4.37
CA GLU A 168 3.22 -7.53 -5.68
C GLU A 168 3.47 -6.50 -6.79
N PHE A 169 4.47 -6.74 -7.62
CA PHE A 169 4.83 -5.93 -8.80
C PHE A 169 4.38 -6.57 -10.12
N GLY A 170 3.80 -7.76 -10.09
CA GLY A 170 3.33 -8.48 -11.26
C GLY A 170 2.95 -9.91 -10.88
N PRO A 171 2.44 -10.72 -11.81
CA PRO A 171 2.08 -12.11 -11.53
C PRO A 171 3.27 -12.88 -10.95
N ASN A 172 3.16 -13.30 -9.68
CA ASN A 172 4.21 -14.00 -8.92
C ASN A 172 5.53 -13.22 -8.75
N VAL A 173 5.53 -11.89 -8.95
CA VAL A 173 6.68 -11.01 -8.73
C VAL A 173 6.44 -10.21 -7.45
N TYR A 174 6.98 -10.67 -6.34
CA TYR A 174 6.87 -10.04 -5.02
C TYR A 174 8.21 -9.48 -4.57
N GLY A 175 8.18 -8.26 -4.04
CA GLY A 175 9.37 -7.57 -3.53
C GLY A 175 10.18 -6.85 -4.62
N ILE A 176 10.87 -5.82 -4.16
CA ILE A 176 11.61 -4.90 -5.05
C ILE A 176 12.80 -5.58 -5.73
N GLU A 177 13.48 -6.52 -5.05
CA GLU A 177 14.62 -7.25 -5.63
C GLU A 177 14.18 -8.09 -6.83
N ARG A 178 13.12 -8.90 -6.63
CA ARG A 178 12.58 -9.69 -7.74
C ARG A 178 12.03 -8.83 -8.86
N ALA A 179 11.40 -7.69 -8.53
CA ALA A 179 10.91 -6.76 -9.55
C ALA A 179 12.07 -6.17 -10.36
N ALA A 180 13.16 -5.77 -9.70
CA ALA A 180 14.37 -5.26 -10.36
C ALA A 180 14.99 -6.30 -11.29
N GLN A 181 15.15 -7.52 -10.82
CA GLN A 181 15.68 -8.62 -11.62
C GLN A 181 14.77 -8.97 -12.81
N TYR A 182 13.44 -9.07 -12.54
CA TYR A 182 12.48 -9.47 -13.54
C TYR A 182 12.36 -8.44 -14.69
N TYR A 183 12.19 -7.16 -14.35
CA TYR A 183 11.94 -6.11 -15.34
C TYR A 183 13.20 -5.48 -15.90
N PHE A 184 14.27 -5.37 -15.11
CA PHE A 184 15.47 -4.58 -15.48
C PHE A 184 16.76 -5.39 -15.48
N LYS A 185 16.72 -6.70 -15.12
CA LYS A 185 17.86 -7.60 -15.14
C LYS A 185 19.03 -7.15 -14.25
N LYS A 186 18.71 -6.53 -13.11
CA LYS A 186 19.69 -6.05 -12.12
C LYS A 186 19.12 -6.11 -10.71
N GLY A 187 19.98 -6.01 -9.69
CA GLY A 187 19.55 -5.94 -8.29
C GLY A 187 18.89 -4.60 -7.95
N ALA A 188 18.07 -4.58 -6.91
CA ALA A 188 17.30 -3.41 -6.47
C ALA A 188 18.19 -2.19 -6.17
N ALA A 189 19.37 -2.39 -5.58
CA ALA A 189 20.32 -1.32 -5.27
C ALA A 189 20.82 -0.54 -6.51
N LYS A 190 20.70 -1.14 -7.69
CA LYS A 190 21.13 -0.56 -8.97
C LYS A 190 19.99 0.06 -9.79
N LEU A 191 18.78 0.12 -9.23
CA LEU A 191 17.64 0.75 -9.90
C LEU A 191 17.88 2.25 -10.06
N THR A 192 17.64 2.74 -11.26
CA THR A 192 17.69 4.17 -11.56
C THR A 192 16.43 4.88 -11.05
N PRO A 193 16.44 6.21 -10.85
CA PRO A 193 15.25 6.96 -10.48
C PRO A 193 14.07 6.74 -11.44
N SER A 194 14.34 6.64 -12.75
CA SER A 194 13.31 6.34 -13.75
C SER A 194 12.68 4.96 -13.55
N GLU A 195 13.48 3.95 -13.29
CA GLU A 195 13.01 2.58 -13.07
C GLU A 195 12.19 2.47 -11.78
N CYS A 196 12.59 3.18 -10.73
CA CYS A 196 11.82 3.29 -9.50
C CYS A 196 10.42 3.87 -9.74
N VAL A 197 10.32 4.95 -10.54
CA VAL A 197 9.02 5.53 -10.93
C VAL A 197 8.21 4.53 -11.76
N GLN A 198 8.83 3.81 -12.70
CA GLN A 198 8.15 2.78 -13.51
C GLN A 198 7.55 1.68 -12.62
N LEU A 199 8.27 1.21 -11.60
CA LEU A 199 7.76 0.25 -10.63
C LEU A 199 6.57 0.82 -9.84
N ALA A 200 6.64 2.06 -9.39
CA ALA A 200 5.55 2.70 -8.67
C ALA A 200 4.29 2.88 -9.54
N VAL A 201 4.44 3.09 -10.84
CA VAL A 201 3.30 3.19 -11.78
C VAL A 201 2.44 1.94 -11.75
N ILE A 202 3.04 0.76 -11.68
CA ILE A 202 2.30 -0.52 -11.83
C ILE A 202 1.64 -1.01 -10.55
N LEU A 203 2.01 -0.50 -9.37
CA LEU A 203 1.55 -0.97 -8.05
C LEU A 203 0.03 -1.08 -7.86
N PRO A 204 -0.81 -0.14 -8.35
CA PRO A 204 -2.25 -0.24 -8.13
C PRO A 204 -2.91 -1.45 -8.81
N ARG A 205 -2.35 -1.90 -9.93
CA ARG A 205 -2.84 -3.06 -10.69
C ARG A 205 -1.67 -3.85 -11.29
N PRO A 206 -0.84 -4.48 -10.47
CA PRO A 206 0.42 -5.07 -10.89
C PRO A 206 0.22 -6.15 -11.96
N ASN A 207 -0.83 -6.96 -11.85
CA ASN A 207 -1.12 -8.03 -12.80
C ASN A 207 -1.66 -7.57 -14.17
N ARG A 208 -2.01 -6.29 -14.29
CA ARG A 208 -2.49 -5.71 -15.56
C ARG A 208 -1.49 -4.71 -16.13
N TRP A 209 -0.94 -3.84 -15.28
CA TRP A 209 -0.12 -2.72 -15.71
C TRP A 209 1.35 -3.08 -15.94
N ASN A 210 1.82 -4.21 -15.37
CA ASN A 210 3.14 -4.75 -15.65
C ASN A 210 3.38 -5.04 -17.13
N ARG A 211 2.33 -5.22 -17.93
CA ARG A 211 2.44 -5.46 -19.37
C ARG A 211 3.28 -4.38 -20.05
N SER A 212 3.15 -3.12 -19.62
CA SER A 212 3.95 -2.01 -20.17
C SER A 212 5.45 -2.23 -19.97
N LEU A 213 5.87 -2.76 -18.81
CA LEU A 213 7.28 -3.06 -18.53
C LEU A 213 7.77 -4.29 -19.28
N VAL A 214 6.95 -5.33 -19.36
CA VAL A 214 7.29 -6.58 -20.07
C VAL A 214 7.44 -6.34 -21.56
N THR A 215 6.49 -5.63 -22.17
CA THR A 215 6.48 -5.40 -23.63
C THR A 215 7.27 -4.18 -24.07
N ARG A 216 7.74 -3.35 -23.13
CA ARG A 216 8.37 -2.04 -23.39
C ARG A 216 7.47 -1.09 -24.21
N ARG A 217 6.15 -1.33 -24.16
CA ARG A 217 5.15 -0.47 -24.81
C ARG A 217 4.37 0.29 -23.75
N TYR A 218 4.59 1.58 -23.67
CA TYR A 218 4.09 2.45 -22.60
C TYR A 218 2.79 3.13 -23.03
N ALA A 219 1.67 2.55 -22.66
CA ALA A 219 0.35 3.09 -22.96
C ALA A 219 0.14 4.51 -22.38
N PRO A 220 -0.77 5.32 -22.94
CA PRO A 220 -1.00 6.71 -22.49
C PRO A 220 -1.28 6.85 -20.98
N PHE A 221 -2.01 5.89 -20.39
CA PHE A 221 -2.28 5.90 -18.95
C PHE A 221 -0.98 5.73 -18.12
N PHE A 222 -0.05 4.87 -18.58
CA PHE A 222 1.23 4.64 -17.92
C PHE A 222 2.07 5.93 -17.93
N GLN A 223 2.16 6.58 -19.08
CA GLN A 223 2.89 7.83 -19.23
C GLN A 223 2.28 8.96 -18.38
N ARG A 224 0.94 9.10 -18.34
CA ARG A 224 0.26 10.08 -17.47
C ARG A 224 0.59 9.84 -16.01
N ARG A 225 0.46 8.59 -15.53
CA ARG A 225 0.74 8.25 -14.13
C ARG A 225 2.21 8.45 -13.80
N TYR A 226 3.12 8.11 -14.69
CA TYR A 226 4.54 8.36 -14.54
C TYR A 226 4.81 9.86 -14.30
N ARG A 227 4.29 10.72 -15.17
CA ARG A 227 4.41 12.19 -15.03
C ARG A 227 3.79 12.68 -13.72
N THR A 228 2.65 12.15 -13.34
CA THR A 228 1.99 12.49 -12.07
C THR A 228 2.88 12.15 -10.87
N ILE A 229 3.49 10.97 -10.84
CA ILE A 229 4.41 10.56 -9.77
C ILE A 229 5.63 11.48 -9.74
N CYS A 230 6.26 11.75 -10.88
CA CYS A 230 7.40 12.70 -10.95
C CYS A 230 7.02 14.09 -10.42
N ASN A 231 5.85 14.61 -10.77
CA ASN A 231 5.41 15.91 -10.29
C ASN A 231 5.18 15.92 -8.79
N ARG A 232 4.58 14.86 -8.24
CA ARG A 232 4.38 14.72 -6.79
C ARG A 232 5.70 14.62 -6.02
N ILE A 233 6.66 13.83 -6.52
CA ILE A 233 8.00 13.75 -5.92
C ILE A 233 8.61 15.15 -5.79
N ARG A 234 8.53 15.94 -6.87
CA ARG A 234 9.05 17.33 -6.88
C ARG A 234 8.32 18.24 -5.89
N ILE A 235 6.97 18.23 -5.89
CA ILE A 235 6.17 19.09 -5.02
C ILE A 235 6.34 18.74 -3.55
N LEU A 236 6.51 17.46 -3.25
CA LEU A 236 6.75 16.96 -1.89
C LEU A 236 8.21 17.07 -1.45
N GLY A 237 9.11 17.49 -2.33
CA GLY A 237 10.55 17.61 -2.01
C GLY A 237 11.20 16.26 -1.63
N LEU A 238 10.71 15.14 -2.18
CA LEU A 238 11.15 13.80 -1.77
C LEU A 238 12.48 13.37 -2.37
N LEU A 239 12.95 14.05 -3.41
CA LEU A 239 14.23 13.79 -4.08
C LEU A 239 14.93 15.10 -4.44
N GLU A 240 16.23 15.02 -4.52
CA GLU A 240 17.08 16.10 -5.03
C GLU A 240 16.85 16.32 -6.53
N ASP A 241 17.14 17.54 -7.01
CA ASP A 241 16.94 17.92 -8.42
C ASP A 241 17.72 17.04 -9.40
N ALA A 242 18.90 16.54 -9.01
CA ALA A 242 19.70 15.65 -9.82
C ALA A 242 18.97 14.34 -10.11
N ASP A 243 18.44 13.68 -9.09
CA ASP A 243 17.67 12.46 -9.23
C ASP A 243 16.35 12.69 -9.99
N MET A 244 15.73 13.84 -9.79
CA MET A 244 14.54 14.22 -10.54
C MET A 244 14.82 14.43 -12.02
N ARG A 245 15.97 15.02 -12.37
CA ARG A 245 16.43 15.11 -13.78
C ARG A 245 16.64 13.71 -14.36
N LEU A 246 17.32 12.83 -13.63
CA LEU A 246 17.53 11.43 -14.06
C LEU A 246 16.20 10.70 -14.25
N ALA A 247 15.24 10.84 -13.35
CA ALA A 247 13.92 10.24 -13.51
C ALA A 247 13.24 10.69 -14.82
N ARG A 248 13.42 11.93 -15.23
CA ARG A 248 12.80 12.48 -16.45
C ARG A 248 13.58 12.14 -17.72
N THR A 249 14.91 12.32 -17.71
CA THR A 249 15.75 12.13 -18.89
C THR A 249 15.94 10.67 -19.27
N GLN A 250 15.94 9.78 -18.28
CA GLN A 250 16.04 8.33 -18.48
C GLN A 250 14.68 7.64 -18.65
N ALA A 251 13.59 8.42 -18.70
CA ALA A 251 12.28 7.84 -18.96
C ALA A 251 12.24 7.17 -20.34
N PRO A 252 11.58 6.02 -20.49
CA PRO A 252 11.55 5.30 -21.77
C PRO A 252 10.58 5.92 -22.79
N PHE A 253 10.12 7.14 -22.55
CA PHE A 253 9.25 7.96 -23.41
C PHE A 253 9.45 9.45 -23.06
N PRO A 254 9.10 10.37 -23.93
CA PRO A 254 9.23 11.79 -23.66
C PRO A 254 8.42 12.23 -22.44
N VAL A 255 9.09 12.69 -21.41
CA VAL A 255 8.48 13.34 -20.23
C VAL A 255 8.68 14.83 -20.42
N GLY A 256 7.72 15.48 -21.11
CA GLY A 256 7.74 16.95 -21.26
C GLY A 256 7.70 17.64 -19.90
N GLU A 257 8.04 18.92 -19.87
CA GLU A 257 7.80 19.76 -18.71
C GLU A 257 6.29 19.79 -18.46
N ALA A 258 5.86 19.08 -17.42
CA ALA A 258 4.46 19.20 -17.01
C ALA A 258 4.26 20.59 -16.43
N PRO A 259 3.16 21.28 -16.77
CA PRO A 259 2.78 22.51 -16.10
C PRO A 259 2.79 22.28 -14.60
N LEU A 260 3.23 23.27 -13.85
CA LEU A 260 3.23 23.30 -12.39
C LEU A 260 1.77 23.19 -11.92
N LEU A 261 1.31 21.98 -11.66
CA LEU A 261 0.04 21.81 -10.97
C LEU A 261 0.21 22.30 -9.55
N SER A 262 -0.64 23.22 -9.14
CA SER A 262 -0.72 23.65 -7.74
C SER A 262 -1.19 22.48 -6.84
N ALA A 263 -0.92 22.56 -5.55
CA ALA A 263 -1.35 21.53 -4.60
C ALA A 263 -2.87 21.19 -4.69
N PRO A 264 -3.80 22.14 -4.92
CA PRO A 264 -5.19 21.85 -5.20
C PRO A 264 -5.41 21.06 -6.49
N GLN A 265 -4.73 21.40 -7.58
CA GLN A 265 -4.84 20.72 -8.87
C GLN A 265 -4.29 19.28 -8.85
N LEU A 266 -3.29 19.01 -8.00
CA LEU A 266 -2.83 17.64 -7.75
C LEU A 266 -3.89 16.79 -7.07
N ARG A 267 -4.68 17.36 -6.17
CA ARG A 267 -5.80 16.67 -5.52
C ARG A 267 -6.90 16.30 -6.54
N GLU A 268 -7.11 17.14 -7.55
CA GLU A 268 -8.05 16.87 -8.64
C GLU A 268 -7.52 15.88 -9.69
N SER A 269 -6.22 15.92 -9.99
CA SER A 269 -5.59 14.98 -10.95
C SER A 269 -5.49 13.54 -10.43
N GLU A 270 -5.80 13.29 -9.16
CA GLU A 270 -5.87 11.95 -8.54
C GLU A 270 -7.01 11.08 -9.07
N THR A 271 -7.89 11.63 -9.90
CA THR A 271 -8.90 10.82 -10.56
C THR A 271 -8.26 9.93 -11.62
N LEU A 272 -8.26 8.62 -11.36
CA LEU A 272 -7.89 7.64 -12.38
C LEU A 272 -8.70 7.92 -13.67
N PRO A 273 -8.05 7.87 -14.84
CA PRO A 273 -8.78 8.04 -16.10
C PRO A 273 -9.92 7.01 -16.20
N PRO A 274 -10.99 7.35 -16.92
CA PRO A 274 -12.09 6.42 -17.16
C PRO A 274 -11.53 5.11 -17.73
N HIS A 275 -12.14 4.01 -17.33
CA HIS A 275 -11.87 2.71 -17.92
C HIS A 275 -12.15 2.82 -19.43
N GLU A 276 -11.11 2.93 -20.23
CA GLU A 276 -11.22 2.49 -21.61
C GLU A 276 -11.27 0.96 -21.53
N GLU A 277 -12.46 0.43 -21.54
CA GLU A 277 -12.73 -0.94 -21.94
C GLU A 277 -12.35 -1.03 -23.42
N GLY A 278 -11.08 -1.34 -23.66
CA GLY A 278 -10.65 -1.79 -24.96
C GLY A 278 -11.23 -3.18 -25.19
N ARG A 279 -12.11 -3.27 -26.18
CA ARG A 279 -12.57 -4.49 -26.83
C ARG A 279 -11.42 -5.44 -27.19
#